data_6916bed382d2a7bcd2f1138c6975dc91
#
_entry.id   6916bed382d2a7bcd2f1138c6975dc91
#
_cell.length_a   1.000
_cell.length_b   1.000
_cell.length_c   1.000
_cell.angle_alpha   90.00
_cell.angle_beta   90.00
_cell.angle_gamma   90.00
#
_symmetry.space_group_name_H-M   'P 1'
#
loop_
_entity.id
_entity.type
_entity.pdbx_description
1 polymer ?
#
loop_
_entity_poly.entity_id
_entity_poly.type
_entity_poly.pdbx_seq_one_letter_code
_entity_poly.pdbx_strand_id
1 'polypeptide(L)'
;MSKSNLVSSRKNILKELKDSLIKIKDTHSYIKKLSNEKEEIIGGGQWLLDNIYLIEKEYKVVKLNMPIQYFNNLILEDIDKKVSPRIFNLAMKMVKSHRGKITEIDCINFIKNENEMLTMGELWAFPLMLRASLIINLSKFTDSLKDMQKDKKEGEDLARTLELLDENYNKLNDLKEQIKNKSFIFLQSLNNAIKYNLTQNKWSQIWTLFCV
;
A
#
# COMPACT_ATOMS: atom_id res chain seq x y z
N MET A 1 -5.42 25.15 24.85
CA MET A 1 -5.01 23.74 24.69
C MET A 1 -3.70 23.50 25.47
N SER A 2 -3.57 22.37 26.18
CA SER A 2 -2.43 22.14 27.06
C SER A 2 -1.19 21.69 26.28
N LYS A 3 0.01 22.06 26.76
CA LYS A 3 1.29 21.61 26.21
C LYS A 3 1.41 20.07 26.13
N SER A 4 0.70 19.34 26.97
CA SER A 4 0.65 17.88 26.99
C SER A 4 0.04 17.28 25.68
N ASN A 5 -0.97 17.92 25.12
CA ASN A 5 -1.62 17.45 23.89
C ASN A 5 -0.71 17.60 22.66
N LEU A 6 0.10 18.66 22.61
CA LEU A 6 1.08 18.89 21.53
C LEU A 6 2.19 17.83 21.54
N VAL A 7 2.73 17.52 22.70
CA VAL A 7 3.77 16.49 22.85
C VAL A 7 3.23 15.11 22.50
N SER A 8 2.01 14.80 22.92
CA SER A 8 1.33 13.55 22.62
C SER A 8 1.06 13.41 21.12
N SER A 9 0.54 14.45 20.49
CA SER A 9 0.23 14.47 19.05
C SER A 9 1.50 14.21 18.19
N ARG A 10 2.62 14.91 18.50
CA ARG A 10 3.90 14.67 17.83
C ARG A 10 4.38 13.22 18.00
N LYS A 11 4.34 12.70 19.23
CA LYS A 11 4.73 11.31 19.51
C LYS A 11 3.90 10.32 18.70
N ASN A 12 2.61 10.55 18.58
CA ASN A 12 1.71 9.68 17.83
C ASN A 12 2.04 9.67 16.33
N ILE A 13 2.29 10.83 15.71
CA ILE A 13 2.69 10.91 14.30
C ILE A 13 4.04 10.21 14.09
N LEU A 14 5.04 10.47 14.93
CA LEU A 14 6.35 9.84 14.79
C LEU A 14 6.31 8.33 15.03
N LYS A 15 5.43 7.87 15.93
CA LYS A 15 5.19 6.43 16.14
C LYS A 15 4.56 5.81 14.91
N GLU A 16 3.46 6.39 14.40
CA GLU A 16 2.76 5.90 13.20
C GLU A 16 3.71 5.87 11.99
N LEU A 17 4.55 6.90 11.84
CA LEU A 17 5.56 6.96 10.78
C LEU A 17 6.62 5.86 10.92
N LYS A 18 7.09 5.60 12.16
CA LYS A 18 8.04 4.51 12.44
C LYS A 18 7.44 3.15 12.16
N ASP A 19 6.22 2.91 12.63
CA ASP A 19 5.51 1.65 12.44
C ASP A 19 5.25 1.41 10.93
N SER A 20 4.93 2.48 10.18
CA SER A 20 4.79 2.44 8.73
C SER A 20 6.09 2.05 8.02
N LEU A 21 7.23 2.63 8.43
CA LEU A 21 8.52 2.26 7.85
C LEU A 21 8.87 0.80 8.13
N ILE A 22 8.59 0.29 9.34
CA ILE A 22 8.81 -1.12 9.68
C ILE A 22 8.02 -2.03 8.73
N LYS A 23 6.73 -1.77 8.53
CA LYS A 23 5.88 -2.54 7.60
C LYS A 23 6.42 -2.52 6.17
N ILE A 24 6.84 -1.35 5.67
CA ILE A 24 7.43 -1.20 4.34
C ILE A 24 8.70 -2.05 4.22
N LYS A 25 9.58 -2.03 5.22
CA LYS A 25 10.82 -2.84 5.26
C LYS A 25 10.55 -4.34 5.34
N ASP A 26 9.55 -4.75 6.09
CA ASP A 26 9.15 -6.14 6.19
C ASP A 26 8.63 -6.65 4.83
N THR A 27 7.84 -5.82 4.12
CA THR A 27 7.39 -6.15 2.77
C THR A 27 8.55 -6.18 1.79
N HIS A 28 9.47 -5.19 1.85
CA HIS A 28 10.68 -5.18 1.03
C HIS A 28 11.51 -6.46 1.24
N SER A 29 11.73 -6.87 2.49
CA SER A 29 12.48 -8.08 2.82
C SER A 29 11.81 -9.34 2.28
N TYR A 30 10.49 -9.42 2.36
CA TYR A 30 9.70 -10.50 1.79
C TYR A 30 9.86 -10.57 0.26
N ILE A 31 9.66 -9.45 -0.43
CA ILE A 31 9.79 -9.38 -1.90
C ILE A 31 11.24 -9.69 -2.34
N LYS A 32 12.23 -9.20 -1.60
CA LYS A 32 13.65 -9.49 -1.87
C LYS A 32 13.95 -10.99 -1.77
N LYS A 33 13.37 -11.68 -0.78
CA LYS A 33 13.50 -13.13 -0.66
C LYS A 33 12.96 -13.84 -1.89
N LEU A 34 11.74 -13.50 -2.33
CA LEU A 34 11.12 -14.08 -3.53
C LEU A 34 11.96 -13.80 -4.79
N SER A 35 12.49 -12.59 -4.94
CA SER A 35 13.39 -12.24 -6.05
C SER A 35 14.66 -13.10 -6.06
N ASN A 36 15.25 -13.39 -4.90
CA ASN A 36 16.42 -14.26 -4.79
C ASN A 36 16.09 -15.74 -5.15
N GLU A 37 14.85 -16.16 -4.89
CA GLU A 37 14.33 -17.48 -5.27
C GLU A 37 13.91 -17.54 -6.75
N LYS A 38 14.18 -16.46 -7.52
CA LYS A 38 13.81 -16.30 -8.93
C LYS A 38 12.30 -16.39 -9.19
N GLU A 39 11.49 -16.08 -8.19
CA GLU A 39 10.07 -15.95 -8.41
C GLU A 39 9.73 -14.65 -9.15
N GLU A 40 8.72 -14.67 -9.98
CA GLU A 40 8.27 -13.49 -10.70
C GLU A 40 7.61 -12.50 -9.74
N ILE A 41 8.12 -11.28 -9.70
CA ILE A 41 7.66 -10.22 -8.81
C ILE A 41 6.67 -9.32 -9.55
N ILE A 42 5.53 -8.98 -8.91
CA ILE A 42 4.58 -7.99 -9.44
C ILE A 42 5.23 -6.60 -9.48
N GLY A 43 4.82 -5.75 -10.44
CA GLY A 43 5.47 -4.45 -10.72
C GLY A 43 5.64 -3.53 -9.51
N GLY A 44 4.66 -3.50 -8.58
CA GLY A 44 4.77 -2.74 -7.34
C GLY A 44 5.87 -3.26 -6.40
N GLY A 45 6.11 -4.59 -6.39
CA GLY A 45 7.20 -5.21 -5.65
C GLY A 45 8.57 -4.83 -6.22
N GLN A 46 8.71 -4.85 -7.54
CA GLN A 46 9.94 -4.42 -8.21
C GLN A 46 10.25 -2.95 -7.91
N TRP A 47 9.23 -2.08 -8.00
CA TRP A 47 9.41 -0.66 -7.63
C TRP A 47 9.90 -0.50 -6.19
N LEU A 48 9.36 -1.30 -5.24
CA LEU A 48 9.77 -1.23 -3.83
C LEU A 48 11.23 -1.69 -3.64
N LEU A 49 11.68 -2.72 -4.36
CA LEU A 49 13.07 -3.17 -4.34
C LEU A 49 14.02 -2.04 -4.78
N ASP A 50 13.66 -1.34 -5.84
CA ASP A 50 14.51 -0.32 -6.44
C ASP A 50 14.52 0.99 -5.64
N ASN A 51 13.45 1.29 -4.87
CA ASN A 51 13.24 2.61 -4.26
C ASN A 51 13.22 2.63 -2.73
N ILE A 52 13.54 1.54 -2.03
CA ILE A 52 13.51 1.50 -0.55
C ILE A 52 14.42 2.58 0.07
N TYR A 53 15.58 2.86 -0.55
CA TYR A 53 16.51 3.87 -0.07
C TYR A 53 15.92 5.29 -0.07
N LEU A 54 15.06 5.60 -1.04
CA LEU A 54 14.36 6.88 -1.12
C LEU A 54 13.38 7.04 0.05
N ILE A 55 12.63 5.99 0.35
CA ILE A 55 11.67 5.98 1.47
C ILE A 55 12.40 6.17 2.79
N GLU A 56 13.51 5.48 2.98
CA GLU A 56 14.34 5.63 4.19
C GLU A 56 14.94 7.03 4.33
N LYS A 57 15.37 7.63 3.23
CA LYS A 57 15.87 9.01 3.18
C LYS A 57 14.77 9.99 3.59
N GLU A 58 13.59 9.89 2.99
CA GLU A 58 12.47 10.77 3.30
C GLU A 58 11.99 10.60 4.75
N TYR A 59 11.96 9.37 5.28
CA TYR A 59 11.69 9.12 6.70
C TYR A 59 12.68 9.86 7.61
N LYS A 60 13.98 9.81 7.30
CA LYS A 60 15.01 10.52 8.08
C LYS A 60 14.81 12.02 8.01
N VAL A 61 14.50 12.56 6.83
CA VAL A 61 14.20 13.99 6.65
C VAL A 61 13.02 14.42 7.53
N VAL A 62 11.92 13.68 7.50
CA VAL A 62 10.74 13.98 8.31
C VAL A 62 11.08 13.92 9.81
N LYS A 63 11.75 12.87 10.25
CA LYS A 63 12.10 12.68 11.66
C LYS A 63 13.00 13.81 12.21
N LEU A 64 13.99 14.24 11.43
CA LEU A 64 14.94 15.28 11.82
C LEU A 64 14.31 16.68 11.83
N ASN A 65 13.43 16.97 10.87
CA ASN A 65 12.82 18.28 10.72
C ASN A 65 11.47 18.43 11.46
N MET A 66 11.19 17.55 12.43
CA MET A 66 9.98 17.59 13.25
C MET A 66 10.29 17.80 14.74
N PRO A 67 10.98 18.91 15.12
CA PRO A 67 11.27 19.21 16.52
C PRO A 67 10.01 19.63 17.29
N ILE A 68 10.03 19.53 18.62
CA ILE A 68 8.86 19.87 19.46
C ILE A 68 8.43 21.33 19.27
N GLN A 69 9.37 22.27 19.14
CA GLN A 69 9.07 23.69 18.97
C GLN A 69 8.22 23.97 17.71
N TYR A 70 8.37 23.14 16.69
CA TYR A 70 7.63 23.25 15.46
C TYR A 70 6.11 23.04 15.66
N PHE A 71 5.74 22.16 16.57
CA PHE A 71 4.34 21.87 16.88
C PHE A 71 3.66 22.96 17.71
N ASN A 72 4.41 23.81 18.42
CA ASN A 72 3.84 24.82 19.30
C ASN A 72 2.93 25.84 18.58
N ASN A 73 3.13 26.02 17.27
CA ASN A 73 2.42 26.97 16.44
C ASN A 73 1.37 26.30 15.51
N LEU A 74 1.15 24.98 15.65
CA LEU A 74 0.17 24.28 14.85
C LEU A 74 -1.18 24.22 15.54
N ILE A 75 -2.24 24.41 14.78
CA ILE A 75 -3.61 24.21 15.24
C ILE A 75 -3.85 22.71 15.37
N LEU A 76 -4.36 22.29 16.53
CA LEU A 76 -4.74 20.91 16.78
C LEU A 76 -6.22 20.71 16.60
N GLU A 77 -6.59 19.58 16.00
CA GLU A 77 -7.95 19.09 15.89
C GLU A 77 -8.10 17.77 16.64
N ASP A 78 -9.28 17.55 17.18
CA ASP A 78 -9.70 16.27 17.75
C ASP A 78 -10.65 15.60 16.74
N ILE A 79 -10.17 14.56 16.08
CA ILE A 79 -10.96 13.75 15.17
C ILE A 79 -11.04 12.33 15.76
N ASP A 80 -12.24 11.89 16.10
CA ASP A 80 -12.50 10.56 16.67
C ASP A 80 -11.63 10.28 17.93
N LYS A 81 -11.52 11.25 18.82
CA LYS A 81 -10.70 11.19 20.05
C LYS A 81 -9.18 11.07 19.79
N LYS A 82 -8.74 11.33 18.57
CA LYS A 82 -7.32 11.41 18.20
C LYS A 82 -6.94 12.86 17.93
N VAL A 83 -6.19 13.44 18.86
CA VAL A 83 -5.67 14.81 18.71
C VAL A 83 -4.49 14.80 17.76
N SER A 84 -4.56 15.58 16.68
CA SER A 84 -3.50 15.72 15.67
C SER A 84 -3.49 17.14 15.09
N PRO A 85 -2.35 17.61 14.52
CA PRO A 85 -2.31 18.89 13.82
C PRO A 85 -3.30 18.90 12.64
N ARG A 86 -4.08 19.97 12.52
CA ARG A 86 -5.01 20.19 11.41
C ARG A 86 -4.30 19.99 10.06
N ILE A 87 -3.12 20.57 9.92
CA ILE A 87 -2.34 20.47 8.68
C ILE A 87 -1.89 19.03 8.36
N PHE A 88 -1.69 18.17 9.35
CA PHE A 88 -1.43 16.74 9.11
C PHE A 88 -2.69 16.03 8.61
N ASN A 89 -3.86 16.34 9.18
CA ASN A 89 -5.12 15.78 8.72
C ASN A 89 -5.44 16.20 7.28
N LEU A 90 -5.17 17.47 6.93
CA LEU A 90 -5.30 17.99 5.58
C LEU A 90 -4.35 17.29 4.60
N ALA A 91 -3.09 17.09 4.97
CA ALA A 91 -2.12 16.35 4.16
C ALA A 91 -2.57 14.88 3.95
N MET A 92 -3.08 14.21 4.98
CA MET A 92 -3.64 12.85 4.87
C MET A 92 -4.87 12.79 3.96
N LYS A 93 -5.77 13.77 4.05
CA LYS A 93 -6.94 13.91 3.17
C LYS A 93 -6.50 14.07 1.72
N MET A 94 -5.54 14.95 1.46
CA MET A 94 -4.99 15.18 0.12
C MET A 94 -4.36 13.91 -0.47
N VAL A 95 -3.50 13.22 0.28
CA VAL A 95 -2.86 11.97 -0.18
C VAL A 95 -3.89 10.91 -0.55
N LYS A 96 -4.96 10.78 0.24
CA LYS A 96 -6.06 9.84 -0.03
C LYS A 96 -6.84 10.22 -1.27
N SER A 97 -7.25 11.49 -1.42
CA SER A 97 -8.08 11.95 -2.54
C SER A 97 -7.36 11.83 -3.88
N HIS A 98 -6.04 12.07 -3.91
CA HIS A 98 -5.21 11.98 -5.11
C HIS A 98 -4.55 10.59 -5.29
N ARG A 99 -4.85 9.62 -4.43
CA ARG A 99 -4.26 8.28 -4.48
C ARG A 99 -2.72 8.30 -4.52
N GLY A 100 -2.11 9.25 -3.82
CA GLY A 100 -0.66 9.47 -3.79
C GLY A 100 -0.05 10.12 -5.04
N LYS A 101 -0.82 10.39 -6.08
CA LYS A 101 -0.36 11.13 -7.26
C LYS A 101 -0.62 12.62 -7.05
N ILE A 102 0.38 13.35 -6.58
CA ILE A 102 0.23 14.75 -6.17
C ILE A 102 1.23 15.58 -6.95
N THR A 103 0.74 16.63 -7.61
CA THR A 103 1.56 17.64 -8.27
C THR A 103 1.63 18.92 -7.43
N GLU A 104 2.52 19.83 -7.78
CA GLU A 104 2.61 21.15 -7.15
C GLU A 104 1.30 21.94 -7.32
N ILE A 105 0.69 21.86 -8.50
CA ILE A 105 -0.60 22.52 -8.79
C ILE A 105 -1.71 21.96 -7.90
N ASP A 106 -1.73 20.65 -7.67
CA ASP A 106 -2.69 20.03 -6.77
C ASP A 106 -2.53 20.55 -5.33
N CYS A 107 -1.29 20.71 -4.86
CA CYS A 107 -1.00 21.29 -3.55
C CYS A 107 -1.54 22.73 -3.44
N ILE A 108 -1.27 23.57 -4.43
CA ILE A 108 -1.71 24.97 -4.45
C ILE A 108 -3.24 25.05 -4.47
N ASN A 109 -3.89 24.27 -5.33
CA ASN A 109 -5.34 24.25 -5.44
C ASN A 109 -6.00 23.71 -4.18
N PHE A 110 -5.43 22.65 -3.58
CA PHE A 110 -5.95 22.08 -2.35
C PHE A 110 -5.92 23.10 -1.20
N ILE A 111 -4.79 23.82 -1.02
CA ILE A 111 -4.65 24.84 0.01
C ILE A 111 -5.61 26.02 -0.23
N LYS A 112 -5.76 26.45 -1.49
CA LYS A 112 -6.66 27.57 -1.86
C LYS A 112 -8.13 27.24 -1.65
N ASN A 113 -8.52 25.99 -1.79
CA ASN A 113 -9.91 25.53 -1.67
C ASN A 113 -10.30 25.15 -0.23
N GLU A 114 -9.36 25.18 0.74
CA GLU A 114 -9.71 24.99 2.14
C GLU A 114 -10.53 26.17 2.67
N ASN A 115 -11.63 25.86 3.35
CA ASN A 115 -12.58 26.85 3.87
C ASN A 115 -12.01 27.72 4.98
N GLU A 116 -10.97 27.25 5.66
CA GLU A 116 -10.33 27.96 6.76
C GLU A 116 -8.93 28.42 6.35
N MET A 117 -8.62 29.69 6.62
CA MET A 117 -7.28 30.23 6.37
C MET A 117 -6.23 29.47 7.20
N LEU A 118 -5.21 28.95 6.50
CA LEU A 118 -4.07 28.32 7.14
C LEU A 118 -3.13 29.39 7.72
N THR A 119 -2.62 29.13 8.91
CA THR A 119 -1.60 29.97 9.52
C THR A 119 -0.26 29.83 8.78
N MET A 120 0.63 30.81 8.90
CA MET A 120 1.98 30.74 8.33
C MET A 120 2.75 29.52 8.83
N GLY A 121 2.56 29.13 10.11
CA GLY A 121 3.17 27.93 10.68
C GLY A 121 2.66 26.63 10.01
N GLU A 122 1.37 26.58 9.69
CA GLU A 122 0.78 25.44 8.99
C GLU A 122 1.25 25.35 7.53
N LEU A 123 1.35 26.48 6.84
CA LEU A 123 1.88 26.51 5.47
C LEU A 123 3.32 26.01 5.40
N TRP A 124 4.16 26.41 6.35
CA TRP A 124 5.54 25.90 6.42
C TRP A 124 5.61 24.42 6.85
N ALA A 125 4.64 23.96 7.63
CA ALA A 125 4.55 22.57 8.05
C ALA A 125 4.06 21.63 6.94
N PHE A 126 3.27 22.15 6.01
CA PHE A 126 2.57 21.35 5.01
C PHE A 126 3.47 20.40 4.22
N PRO A 127 4.61 20.83 3.65
CA PRO A 127 5.47 19.91 2.89
C PRO A 127 6.00 18.74 3.71
N LEU A 128 6.30 18.99 4.99
CA LEU A 128 6.78 17.96 5.91
C LEU A 128 5.68 16.98 6.29
N MET A 129 4.48 17.48 6.57
CA MET A 129 3.30 16.66 6.87
C MET A 129 2.85 15.86 5.66
N LEU A 130 2.99 16.40 4.45
CA LEU A 130 2.71 15.70 3.21
C LEU A 130 3.65 14.50 3.02
N ARG A 131 4.97 14.68 3.23
CA ARG A 131 5.95 13.58 3.18
C ARG A 131 5.63 12.48 4.20
N ALA A 132 5.30 12.86 5.44
CA ALA A 132 4.89 11.91 6.47
C ALA A 132 3.64 11.13 6.03
N SER A 133 2.64 11.83 5.51
CA SER A 133 1.38 11.24 5.03
C SER A 133 1.59 10.29 3.84
N LEU A 134 2.50 10.61 2.93
CA LEU A 134 2.86 9.73 1.81
C LEU A 134 3.49 8.42 2.28
N ILE A 135 4.42 8.47 3.24
CA ILE A 135 5.05 7.26 3.81
C ILE A 135 4.01 6.39 4.53
N ILE A 136 3.13 7.02 5.32
CA ILE A 136 2.05 6.31 6.03
C ILE A 136 1.07 5.68 5.04
N ASN A 137 0.72 6.38 3.97
CA ASN A 137 -0.17 5.84 2.94
C ASN A 137 0.49 4.70 2.16
N LEU A 138 1.78 4.83 1.85
CA LEU A 138 2.55 3.78 1.18
C LEU A 138 2.59 2.48 2.00
N SER A 139 2.69 2.57 3.33
CA SER A 139 2.67 1.37 4.18
C SER A 139 1.38 0.56 4.06
N LYS A 140 0.24 1.22 3.84
CA LYS A 140 -1.04 0.53 3.60
C LYS A 140 -1.06 -0.17 2.24
N PHE A 141 -0.45 0.46 1.24
CA PHE A 141 -0.29 -0.15 -0.08
C PHE A 141 0.64 -1.37 -0.04
N THR A 142 1.70 -1.33 0.78
CA THR A 142 2.62 -2.47 0.92
C THR A 142 1.99 -3.69 1.60
N ASP A 143 1.01 -3.50 2.49
CA ASP A 143 0.22 -4.62 3.04
C ASP A 143 -0.56 -5.31 1.91
N SER A 144 -1.29 -4.55 1.09
CA SER A 144 -2.00 -5.08 -0.09
C SER A 144 -1.04 -5.73 -1.10
N LEU A 145 0.17 -5.20 -1.27
CA LEU A 145 1.17 -5.75 -2.18
C LEU A 145 1.60 -7.17 -1.79
N LYS A 146 1.76 -7.44 -0.49
CA LYS A 146 2.05 -8.77 0.01
C LYS A 146 0.94 -9.76 -0.32
N ASP A 147 -0.32 -9.36 -0.12
CA ASP A 147 -1.46 -10.21 -0.39
C ASP A 147 -1.59 -10.49 -1.89
N MET A 148 -1.41 -9.46 -2.73
CA MET A 148 -1.40 -9.61 -4.18
C MET A 148 -0.29 -10.57 -4.68
N GLN A 149 0.90 -10.53 -4.08
CA GLN A 149 2.00 -11.43 -4.43
C GLN A 149 1.71 -12.87 -4.01
N LYS A 150 1.06 -13.07 -2.86
CA LYS A 150 0.61 -14.41 -2.41
C LYS A 150 -0.46 -14.96 -3.33
N ASP A 151 -1.47 -14.15 -3.65
CA ASP A 151 -2.54 -14.52 -4.56
C ASP A 151 -2.02 -14.95 -5.93
N LYS A 152 -1.00 -14.23 -6.45
CA LYS A 152 -0.32 -14.59 -7.69
C LYS A 152 0.30 -15.98 -7.58
N LYS A 153 1.07 -16.24 -6.52
CA LYS A 153 1.74 -17.51 -6.31
C LYS A 153 0.73 -18.66 -6.15
N GLU A 154 -0.31 -18.46 -5.35
CA GLU A 154 -1.39 -19.46 -5.21
C GLU A 154 -2.06 -19.80 -6.55
N GLY A 155 -2.27 -18.80 -7.43
CA GLY A 155 -2.82 -19.03 -8.77
C GLY A 155 -1.90 -19.85 -9.66
N GLU A 156 -0.59 -19.59 -9.60
CA GLU A 156 0.43 -20.34 -10.36
C GLU A 156 0.57 -21.78 -9.84
N ASP A 157 0.57 -21.98 -8.51
CA ASP A 157 0.65 -23.32 -7.90
C ASP A 157 -0.60 -24.15 -8.21
N LEU A 158 -1.78 -23.52 -8.23
CA LEU A 158 -3.01 -24.20 -8.65
C LEU A 158 -2.94 -24.60 -10.13
N ALA A 159 -2.39 -23.75 -11.00
CA ALA A 159 -2.21 -24.12 -12.42
C ALA A 159 -1.33 -25.35 -12.58
N ARG A 160 -0.20 -25.42 -11.86
CA ARG A 160 0.69 -26.59 -11.85
C ARG A 160 -0.05 -27.85 -11.35
N THR A 161 -0.87 -27.70 -10.32
CA THR A 161 -1.68 -28.83 -9.80
C THR A 161 -2.68 -29.32 -10.83
N LEU A 162 -3.31 -28.41 -11.58
CA LEU A 162 -4.24 -28.73 -12.68
C LEU A 162 -3.57 -29.49 -13.83
N GLU A 163 -2.30 -29.21 -14.12
CA GLU A 163 -1.52 -29.94 -15.13
C GLU A 163 -1.30 -31.41 -14.74
N LEU A 164 -1.16 -31.68 -13.45
CA LEU A 164 -0.91 -33.01 -12.89
C LEU A 164 -2.20 -33.84 -12.68
N LEU A 165 -3.37 -33.20 -12.78
CA LEU A 165 -4.64 -33.91 -12.64
C LEU A 165 -4.99 -34.61 -13.95
N ASP A 166 -4.92 -35.93 -13.95
CA ASP A 166 -5.64 -36.75 -14.90
C ASP A 166 -7.16 -36.53 -14.78
N GLU A 167 -7.92 -36.75 -15.84
CA GLU A 167 -9.33 -36.43 -16.12
C GLU A 167 -10.38 -36.77 -15.03
N ASN A 168 -10.12 -36.48 -13.78
CA ASN A 168 -10.98 -36.82 -12.67
C ASN A 168 -11.99 -35.69 -12.37
N TYR A 169 -13.19 -35.80 -12.91
CA TYR A 169 -14.31 -34.85 -12.85
C TYR A 169 -14.66 -34.37 -11.43
N ASN A 170 -14.49 -35.19 -10.40
CA ASN A 170 -14.82 -34.84 -9.00
C ASN A 170 -13.89 -33.76 -8.46
N LYS A 171 -12.60 -33.80 -8.81
CA LYS A 171 -11.62 -32.77 -8.40
C LYS A 171 -11.85 -31.41 -9.07
N LEU A 172 -12.45 -31.36 -10.26
CA LEU A 172 -12.78 -30.13 -10.97
C LEU A 172 -13.90 -29.33 -10.27
N ASN A 173 -14.89 -29.99 -9.68
CA ASN A 173 -15.95 -29.34 -8.92
C ASN A 173 -15.43 -28.74 -7.60
N ASP A 174 -14.54 -29.44 -6.90
CA ASP A 174 -13.91 -28.93 -5.68
C ASP A 174 -13.05 -27.68 -5.98
N LEU A 175 -12.37 -27.67 -7.12
CA LEU A 175 -11.61 -26.54 -7.60
C LEU A 175 -12.49 -25.32 -7.98
N LYS A 176 -13.68 -25.56 -8.55
CA LYS A 176 -14.65 -24.50 -8.88
C LYS A 176 -15.05 -23.72 -7.63
N GLU A 177 -15.37 -24.40 -6.53
CA GLU A 177 -15.71 -23.72 -5.27
C GLU A 177 -14.50 -22.99 -4.64
N GLN A 178 -13.30 -23.52 -4.77
CA GLN A 178 -12.08 -22.85 -4.30
C GLN A 178 -11.77 -21.56 -5.07
N ILE A 179 -12.09 -21.50 -6.38
CA ILE A 179 -11.82 -20.36 -7.26
C ILE A 179 -12.87 -19.26 -7.10
N LYS A 180 -14.10 -19.58 -6.75
CA LYS A 180 -15.28 -18.69 -6.77
C LYS A 180 -15.11 -17.37 -6.00
N ASN A 181 -14.30 -17.34 -4.94
CA ASN A 181 -14.08 -16.18 -4.07
C ASN A 181 -12.64 -15.63 -4.13
N LYS A 182 -11.86 -16.01 -5.14
CA LYS A 182 -10.46 -15.59 -5.25
C LYS A 182 -10.32 -14.22 -5.91
N SER A 183 -9.22 -13.54 -5.61
CA SER A 183 -8.92 -12.22 -6.14
C SER A 183 -8.72 -12.22 -7.66
N PHE A 184 -8.91 -11.06 -8.28
CA PHE A 184 -8.65 -10.87 -9.72
C PHE A 184 -7.21 -11.26 -10.10
N ILE A 185 -6.23 -10.97 -9.25
CA ILE A 185 -4.81 -11.29 -9.50
C ILE A 185 -4.58 -12.80 -9.49
N PHE A 186 -5.20 -13.52 -8.56
CA PHE A 186 -5.18 -14.97 -8.53
C PHE A 186 -5.72 -15.55 -9.85
N LEU A 187 -6.91 -15.09 -10.28
CA LEU A 187 -7.55 -15.56 -11.52
C LEU A 187 -6.71 -15.22 -12.76
N GLN A 188 -6.10 -14.03 -12.80
CA GLN A 188 -5.22 -13.62 -13.88
C GLN A 188 -3.95 -14.49 -13.95
N SER A 189 -3.33 -14.77 -12.82
CA SER A 189 -2.12 -15.60 -12.72
C SER A 189 -2.42 -17.04 -13.10
N LEU A 190 -3.53 -17.60 -12.61
CA LEU A 190 -4.02 -18.91 -12.99
C LEU A 190 -4.26 -19.00 -14.50
N ASN A 191 -4.96 -18.03 -15.08
CA ASN A 191 -5.25 -17.99 -16.51
C ASN A 191 -3.98 -17.88 -17.37
N ASN A 192 -3.01 -17.06 -16.95
CA ASN A 192 -1.73 -16.92 -17.66
C ASN A 192 -0.93 -18.23 -17.62
N ALA A 193 -0.78 -18.83 -16.43
CA ALA A 193 -0.06 -20.09 -16.28
C ALA A 193 -0.71 -21.22 -17.12
N ILE A 194 -2.04 -21.31 -17.11
CA ILE A 194 -2.80 -22.25 -17.94
C ILE A 194 -2.51 -22.03 -19.43
N LYS A 195 -2.48 -20.78 -19.91
CA LYS A 195 -2.20 -20.45 -21.31
C LYS A 195 -0.86 -20.97 -21.80
N TYR A 196 0.14 -20.96 -20.95
CA TYR A 196 1.50 -21.36 -21.34
C TYR A 196 1.73 -22.87 -21.29
N ASN A 197 1.00 -23.58 -20.43
CA ASN A 197 1.35 -24.95 -20.03
C ASN A 197 0.34 -26.02 -20.44
N LEU A 198 -0.88 -25.68 -20.86
CA LEU A 198 -1.90 -26.69 -21.16
C LEU A 198 -2.13 -26.91 -22.66
N THR A 199 -2.27 -28.19 -23.06
CA THR A 199 -2.72 -28.56 -24.41
C THR A 199 -4.16 -28.08 -24.64
N GLN A 200 -4.51 -27.79 -25.91
CA GLN A 200 -5.83 -27.22 -26.30
C GLN A 200 -7.03 -27.98 -25.73
N ASN A 201 -6.96 -29.31 -25.57
CA ASN A 201 -8.06 -30.13 -25.04
C ASN A 201 -8.32 -29.91 -23.53
N LYS A 202 -7.28 -29.69 -22.73
CA LYS A 202 -7.42 -29.37 -21.31
C LYS A 202 -7.92 -27.93 -21.10
N TRP A 203 -7.65 -27.03 -22.05
CA TRP A 203 -8.11 -25.66 -22.05
C TRP A 203 -9.63 -25.52 -22.09
N SER A 204 -10.29 -26.26 -22.97
CA SER A 204 -11.76 -26.17 -23.14
C SER A 204 -12.50 -26.62 -21.88
N GLN A 205 -11.98 -27.62 -21.17
CA GLN A 205 -12.58 -28.13 -19.93
C GLN A 205 -12.42 -27.15 -18.76
N ILE A 206 -11.28 -26.47 -18.65
CA ILE A 206 -11.02 -25.47 -17.62
C ILE A 206 -11.75 -24.17 -17.92
N TRP A 207 -11.87 -23.78 -19.21
CA TRP A 207 -12.60 -22.59 -19.62
C TRP A 207 -14.08 -22.64 -19.23
N THR A 208 -14.71 -23.81 -19.23
CA THR A 208 -16.08 -23.98 -18.74
C THR A 208 -16.23 -23.71 -17.24
N LEU A 209 -15.16 -23.76 -16.45
CA LEU A 209 -15.16 -23.38 -15.02
C LEU A 209 -15.17 -21.86 -14.78
N PHE A 210 -14.73 -21.07 -15.77
CA PHE A 210 -14.66 -19.61 -15.70
C PHE A 210 -15.86 -18.88 -16.33
N CYS A 211 -16.66 -19.57 -17.13
CA CYS A 211 -17.77 -19.00 -17.88
C CYS A 211 -19.15 -19.15 -17.21
N VAL A 212 -19.20 -19.39 -15.88
CA VAL A 212 -20.48 -19.52 -15.14
C VAL A 212 -20.62 -18.43 -14.07
#